data_43c4f47f402eb9319a6706dc803967da
#
_entry.id   43c4f47f402eb9319a6706dc803967da
#
_cell.length_a   1.000
_cell.length_b   1.000
_cell.length_c   1.000
_cell.angle_alpha   90.00
_cell.angle_beta   90.00
_cell.angle_gamma   90.00
#
_symmetry.space_group_name_H-M   'P 1'
#
loop_
_entity.id
_entity.type
_entity.pdbx_description
1 polymer ?
#
loop_
_entity_poly.entity_id
_entity_poly.type
_entity_poly.pdbx_seq_one_letter_code
_entity_poly.pdbx_strand_id
1 'polypeptide(L)'
;MTKIAIIEDDAVISQMYRMKFEADGFDVQLANNGKRGVAMVEQFVPDLILMDLQMPEMGGAEALSLIRKEEWGKHIPVIILTNLGQEESPKEIKDLGIHSYIVKAELTPRQVVQRVKEALEV
;
A
#
# COMPACT_ATOMS: atom_id res chain seq x y z
N MET A 1 -16.96 5.54 5.70
CA MET A 1 -16.42 4.29 5.12
C MET A 1 -14.91 4.25 5.28
N THR A 2 -14.40 3.08 5.57
CA THR A 2 -12.95 2.91 5.67
C THR A 2 -12.32 3.04 4.27
N LYS A 3 -11.25 3.80 4.19
CA LYS A 3 -10.60 4.14 2.92
C LYS A 3 -9.27 3.40 2.78
N ILE A 4 -9.07 2.77 1.62
CA ILE A 4 -7.84 2.07 1.31
C ILE A 4 -7.24 2.64 0.03
N ALA A 5 -5.96 3.01 0.09
CA ALA A 5 -5.21 3.42 -1.09
C ALA A 5 -4.36 2.25 -1.55
N ILE A 6 -4.42 1.92 -2.84
CA ILE A 6 -3.61 0.87 -3.43
C ILE A 6 -2.66 1.51 -4.43
N ILE A 7 -1.36 1.37 -4.20
CA ILE A 7 -0.32 1.91 -5.07
C ILE A 7 0.42 0.73 -5.69
N GLU A 8 0.10 0.43 -6.95
CA GLU A 8 0.52 -0.77 -7.65
C GLU A 8 0.51 -0.51 -9.15
N ASP A 9 1.60 -0.82 -9.85
CA ASP A 9 1.69 -0.57 -11.29
C ASP A 9 1.02 -1.64 -12.14
N ASP A 10 0.81 -2.85 -11.61
CA ASP A 10 0.13 -3.91 -12.35
C ASP A 10 -1.39 -3.68 -12.27
N ALA A 11 -1.99 -3.30 -13.40
CA ALA A 11 -3.40 -2.96 -13.45
C ALA A 11 -4.32 -4.14 -13.11
N VAL A 12 -3.92 -5.35 -13.48
CA VAL A 12 -4.73 -6.55 -13.19
C VAL A 12 -4.77 -6.80 -11.69
N ILE A 13 -3.61 -6.71 -11.03
CA ILE A 13 -3.50 -6.91 -9.58
C ILE A 13 -4.26 -5.81 -8.84
N SER A 14 -4.07 -4.55 -9.20
CA SER A 14 -4.72 -3.44 -8.50
C SER A 14 -6.24 -3.50 -8.63
N GLN A 15 -6.76 -3.82 -9.82
CA GLN A 15 -8.20 -3.96 -10.03
C GLN A 15 -8.78 -5.15 -9.27
N MET A 16 -8.04 -6.25 -9.20
CA MET A 16 -8.48 -7.42 -8.44
C MET A 16 -8.66 -7.06 -6.96
N TYR A 17 -7.67 -6.40 -6.36
CA TYR A 17 -7.77 -6.00 -4.96
C TYR A 17 -8.85 -4.95 -4.74
N ARG A 18 -8.98 -3.99 -5.67
CA ARG A 18 -10.06 -3.00 -5.59
C ARG A 18 -11.41 -3.69 -5.50
N MET A 19 -11.68 -4.66 -6.37
CA MET A 19 -12.95 -5.38 -6.37
C MET A 19 -13.19 -6.11 -5.06
N LYS A 20 -12.15 -6.75 -4.52
CA LYS A 20 -12.27 -7.49 -3.26
C LYS A 20 -12.59 -6.57 -2.09
N PHE A 21 -11.89 -5.44 -2.00
CA PHE A 21 -12.12 -4.49 -0.90
C PHE A 21 -13.47 -3.78 -1.05
N GLU A 22 -13.84 -3.39 -2.26
CA GLU A 22 -15.14 -2.74 -2.48
C GLU A 22 -16.29 -3.68 -2.15
N ALA A 23 -16.13 -4.97 -2.44
CA ALA A 23 -17.14 -5.97 -2.07
C ALA A 23 -17.35 -6.06 -0.56
N ASP A 24 -16.32 -5.73 0.22
CA ASP A 24 -16.38 -5.71 1.69
C ASP A 24 -16.79 -4.34 2.25
N GLY A 25 -17.15 -3.40 1.39
CA GLY A 25 -17.65 -2.09 1.80
C GLY A 25 -16.59 -1.01 1.99
N PHE A 26 -15.35 -1.24 1.55
CA PHE A 26 -14.30 -0.23 1.64
C PHE A 26 -14.38 0.74 0.46
N ASP A 27 -13.94 1.98 0.71
CA ASP A 27 -13.76 2.98 -0.34
C ASP A 27 -12.30 2.90 -0.80
N VAL A 28 -12.08 2.65 -2.10
CA VAL A 28 -10.75 2.33 -2.63
C VAL A 28 -10.35 3.29 -3.74
N GLN A 29 -9.12 3.80 -3.66
CA GLN A 29 -8.52 4.54 -4.77
C GLN A 29 -7.21 3.88 -5.18
N LEU A 30 -6.89 3.96 -6.48
CA LEU A 30 -5.72 3.33 -7.08
C LEU A 30 -4.77 4.37 -7.65
N ALA A 31 -3.46 4.08 -7.52
CA ALA A 31 -2.43 4.82 -8.24
C ALA A 31 -1.45 3.80 -8.82
N ASN A 32 -0.88 4.10 -9.99
CA ASN A 32 -0.06 3.15 -10.73
C ASN A 32 1.45 3.43 -10.66
N ASN A 33 1.86 4.39 -9.85
CA ASN A 33 3.27 4.62 -9.53
C ASN A 33 3.38 5.44 -8.25
N GLY A 34 4.60 5.57 -7.74
CA GLY A 34 4.82 6.25 -6.47
C GLY A 34 4.47 7.73 -6.50
N LYS A 35 4.76 8.40 -7.62
CA LYS A 35 4.49 9.84 -7.74
C LYS A 35 2.99 10.14 -7.67
N ARG A 36 2.20 9.38 -8.43
CA ARG A 36 0.74 9.51 -8.38
C ARG A 36 0.19 9.05 -7.04
N GLY A 37 0.84 8.07 -6.43
CA GLY A 37 0.46 7.56 -5.12
C GLY A 37 0.56 8.62 -4.04
N VAL A 38 1.66 9.36 -4.00
CA VAL A 38 1.85 10.45 -3.03
C VAL A 38 0.74 11.50 -3.17
N ALA A 39 0.47 11.94 -4.41
CA ALA A 39 -0.57 12.93 -4.67
C ALA A 39 -1.96 12.42 -4.28
N MET A 40 -2.24 11.15 -4.58
CA MET A 40 -3.52 10.54 -4.23
C MET A 40 -3.71 10.45 -2.71
N VAL A 41 -2.69 10.01 -1.99
CA VAL A 41 -2.76 9.85 -0.54
C VAL A 41 -2.99 11.19 0.14
N GLU A 42 -2.35 12.23 -0.33
CA GLU A 42 -2.55 13.58 0.22
C GLU A 42 -4.01 14.01 0.16
N GLN A 43 -4.67 13.78 -0.96
CA GLN A 43 -6.05 14.19 -1.16
C GLN A 43 -7.07 13.24 -0.53
N PHE A 44 -6.82 11.95 -0.64
CA PHE A 44 -7.74 10.92 -0.18
C PHE A 44 -7.66 10.70 1.33
N VAL A 45 -6.47 10.87 1.91
CA VAL A 45 -6.15 10.59 3.32
C VAL A 45 -6.72 9.23 3.74
N PRO A 46 -6.19 8.15 3.19
CA PRO A 46 -6.73 6.81 3.46
C PRO A 46 -6.44 6.35 4.89
N ASP A 47 -7.19 5.34 5.31
CA ASP A 47 -6.97 4.70 6.61
C ASP A 47 -5.83 3.68 6.55
N LEU A 48 -5.49 3.22 5.36
CA LEU A 48 -4.38 2.28 5.13
C LEU A 48 -3.90 2.38 3.69
N ILE A 49 -2.60 2.20 3.51
CA ILE A 49 -1.97 2.14 2.19
C ILE A 49 -1.45 0.73 1.95
N LEU A 50 -1.83 0.14 0.82
CA LEU A 50 -1.26 -1.11 0.32
C LEU A 50 -0.36 -0.75 -0.86
N MET A 51 0.95 -1.01 -0.76
CA MET A 51 1.91 -0.44 -1.71
C MET A 51 2.97 -1.43 -2.15
N ASP A 52 3.23 -1.48 -3.47
CA ASP A 52 4.37 -2.19 -4.02
C ASP A 52 5.64 -1.33 -3.92
N LEU A 53 6.78 -1.97 -3.85
CA LEU A 53 8.08 -1.29 -3.85
C LEU A 53 8.62 -1.05 -5.25
N GLN A 54 8.29 -1.93 -6.21
CA GLN A 54 8.83 -1.90 -7.56
C GLN A 54 7.82 -1.29 -8.52
N MET A 55 8.00 -0.02 -8.84
CA MET A 55 7.12 0.71 -9.76
C MET A 55 7.93 1.67 -10.63
N PRO A 56 7.43 2.00 -11.84
CA PRO A 56 8.11 2.97 -12.69
C PRO A 56 8.05 4.38 -12.12
N GLU A 57 8.93 5.24 -12.57
CA GLU A 57 9.07 6.65 -12.22
C GLU A 57 9.48 6.88 -10.77
N MET A 58 8.70 6.37 -9.82
CA MET A 58 9.02 6.47 -8.39
C MET A 58 8.59 5.18 -7.71
N GLY A 59 9.53 4.50 -7.08
CA GLY A 59 9.24 3.27 -6.34
C GLY A 59 8.60 3.54 -4.99
N GLY A 60 8.18 2.45 -4.33
CA GLY A 60 7.47 2.54 -3.06
C GLY A 60 8.31 3.12 -1.92
N ALA A 61 9.61 2.81 -1.86
CA ALA A 61 10.46 3.33 -0.79
C ALA A 61 10.54 4.86 -0.83
N GLU A 62 10.74 5.42 -2.01
CA GLU A 62 10.78 6.88 -2.18
C GLU A 62 9.43 7.50 -1.89
N ALA A 63 8.35 6.91 -2.41
CA ALA A 63 7.00 7.40 -2.17
C ALA A 63 6.69 7.42 -0.67
N LEU A 64 7.01 6.34 0.03
CA LEU A 64 6.76 6.25 1.47
C LEU A 64 7.58 7.29 2.24
N SER A 65 8.82 7.52 1.84
CA SER A 65 9.66 8.53 2.45
C SER A 65 9.01 9.92 2.35
N LEU A 66 8.46 10.25 1.17
CA LEU A 66 7.77 11.52 0.96
C LEU A 66 6.50 11.62 1.80
N ILE A 67 5.73 10.54 1.85
CA ILE A 67 4.49 10.49 2.65
C ILE A 67 4.78 10.70 4.13
N ARG A 68 5.82 10.06 4.64
CA ARG A 68 6.17 10.15 6.08
C ARG A 68 6.66 11.53 6.52
N LYS A 69 7.11 12.36 5.58
CA LYS A 69 7.55 13.73 5.90
C LYS A 69 6.37 14.68 6.11
N GLU A 70 5.18 14.31 5.66
CA GLU A 70 4.01 15.17 5.72
C GLU A 70 3.16 14.88 6.95
N GLU A 71 2.55 15.92 7.52
CA GLU A 71 1.67 15.75 8.68
C GLU A 71 0.51 14.79 8.39
N TRP A 72 -0.07 14.88 7.17
CA TRP A 72 -1.16 14.01 6.77
C TRP A 72 -0.74 12.55 6.56
N GLY A 73 0.55 12.29 6.44
CA GLY A 73 1.05 10.94 6.10
C GLY A 73 1.86 10.26 7.19
N LYS A 74 2.15 10.92 8.29
CA LYS A 74 3.05 10.40 9.32
C LYS A 74 2.59 9.10 9.95
N HIS A 75 1.30 8.92 10.11
CA HIS A 75 0.77 7.82 10.91
C HIS A 75 -0.14 6.87 10.15
N ILE A 76 -0.25 7.04 8.82
CA ILE A 76 -1.08 6.13 8.03
C ILE A 76 -0.42 4.74 8.01
N PRO A 77 -1.13 3.69 8.43
CA PRO A 77 -0.59 2.32 8.35
C PRO A 77 -0.28 1.95 6.90
N VAL A 78 0.90 1.38 6.68
CA VAL A 78 1.33 0.95 5.35
C VAL A 78 1.65 -0.53 5.38
N ILE A 79 1.07 -1.28 4.45
CA ILE A 79 1.41 -2.67 4.21
C ILE A 79 2.11 -2.73 2.86
N ILE A 80 3.34 -3.22 2.86
CA ILE A 80 4.09 -3.43 1.62
C ILE A 80 3.65 -4.76 1.03
N LEU A 81 3.32 -4.76 -0.26
CA LEU A 81 2.94 -5.95 -1.00
C LEU A 81 3.76 -5.98 -2.29
N THR A 82 4.76 -6.82 -2.34
CA THR A 82 5.75 -6.81 -3.42
C THR A 82 6.26 -8.22 -3.72
N ASN A 83 6.87 -8.40 -4.90
CA ASN A 83 7.58 -9.64 -5.22
C ASN A 83 8.99 -9.67 -4.64
N LEU A 84 9.48 -8.54 -4.15
CA LEU A 84 10.83 -8.42 -3.61
C LEU A 84 10.90 -9.06 -2.21
N GLY A 85 11.85 -9.94 -1.98
CA GLY A 85 12.05 -10.55 -0.67
C GLY A 85 12.49 -9.51 0.36
N GLN A 86 12.19 -9.77 1.64
CA GLN A 86 12.53 -8.82 2.71
C GLN A 86 14.01 -8.48 2.77
N GLU A 87 14.88 -9.45 2.55
CA GLU A 87 16.33 -9.24 2.58
C GLU A 87 16.82 -8.37 1.42
N GLU A 88 16.04 -8.26 0.35
CA GLU A 88 16.35 -7.43 -0.80
C GLU A 88 15.71 -6.04 -0.73
N SER A 89 14.88 -5.80 0.28
CA SER A 89 14.19 -4.52 0.41
C SER A 89 15.17 -3.42 0.81
N PRO A 90 14.86 -2.16 0.41
CA PRO A 90 15.68 -1.03 0.86
C PRO A 90 15.69 -0.95 2.39
N LYS A 91 16.86 -0.68 2.97
CA LYS A 91 17.02 -0.65 4.42
C LYS A 91 16.15 0.39 5.10
N GLU A 92 15.90 1.51 4.42
CA GLU A 92 15.10 2.61 4.95
C GLU A 92 13.63 2.23 5.17
N ILE A 93 13.14 1.16 4.56
CA ILE A 93 11.74 0.74 4.71
C ILE A 93 11.39 0.51 6.18
N LYS A 94 12.28 -0.14 6.93
CA LYS A 94 12.04 -0.40 8.35
C LYS A 94 11.94 0.90 9.15
N ASP A 95 12.78 1.87 8.80
CA ASP A 95 12.83 3.15 9.51
C ASP A 95 11.62 4.03 9.20
N LEU A 96 10.91 3.75 8.12
CA LEU A 96 9.72 4.50 7.71
C LEU A 96 8.44 4.00 8.39
N GLY A 97 8.54 2.97 9.22
CA GLY A 97 7.44 2.55 10.08
C GLY A 97 6.31 1.84 9.36
N ILE A 98 6.60 0.77 8.62
CA ILE A 98 5.55 -0.03 7.98
C ILE A 98 4.88 -0.95 8.99
N HIS A 99 3.60 -1.25 8.74
CA HIS A 99 2.85 -2.20 9.56
C HIS A 99 3.26 -3.64 9.26
N SER A 100 3.35 -3.99 7.98
CA SER A 100 3.66 -5.36 7.55
C SER A 100 4.37 -5.34 6.20
N TYR A 101 5.15 -6.39 5.95
CA TYR A 101 5.82 -6.61 4.67
C TYR A 101 5.35 -7.97 4.14
N ILE A 102 4.71 -7.98 2.99
CA ILE A 102 4.15 -9.19 2.39
C ILE A 102 4.81 -9.43 1.03
N VAL A 103 5.36 -10.63 0.84
CA VAL A 103 5.85 -11.05 -0.46
C VAL A 103 4.67 -11.66 -1.22
N LYS A 104 4.37 -11.14 -2.41
CA LYS A 104 3.17 -11.52 -3.18
C LYS A 104 3.02 -13.03 -3.37
N ALA A 105 4.13 -13.73 -3.60
CA ALA A 105 4.09 -15.16 -3.85
C ALA A 105 3.78 -15.99 -2.61
N GLU A 106 3.85 -15.41 -1.42
CA GLU A 106 3.69 -16.14 -0.16
C GLU A 106 2.27 -16.15 0.37
N LEU A 107 1.43 -15.23 -0.05
CA LEU A 107 0.04 -15.14 0.40
C LEU A 107 -0.93 -15.10 -0.76
N THR A 108 -2.09 -15.73 -0.57
CA THR A 108 -3.20 -15.59 -1.52
C THR A 108 -3.85 -14.22 -1.38
N PRO A 109 -4.59 -13.75 -2.41
CA PRO A 109 -5.31 -12.48 -2.29
C PRO A 109 -6.26 -12.44 -1.08
N ARG A 110 -6.93 -13.53 -0.77
CA ARG A 110 -7.80 -13.62 0.41
C ARG A 110 -7.01 -13.37 1.70
N GLN A 111 -5.82 -13.94 1.79
CA GLN A 111 -4.96 -13.76 2.96
C GLN A 111 -4.46 -12.32 3.07
N VAL A 112 -4.16 -11.67 1.94
CA VAL A 112 -3.76 -10.26 1.94
C VAL A 112 -4.91 -9.39 2.44
N VAL A 113 -6.13 -9.62 1.96
CA VAL A 113 -7.31 -8.87 2.40
C VAL A 113 -7.50 -9.05 3.91
N GLN A 114 -7.32 -10.27 4.42
CA GLN A 114 -7.45 -10.54 5.84
C GLN A 114 -6.40 -9.78 6.65
N ARG A 115 -5.15 -9.72 6.17
CA ARG A 115 -4.09 -8.95 6.84
C ARG A 115 -4.42 -7.47 6.91
N VAL A 116 -5.01 -6.92 5.84
CA VAL A 116 -5.44 -5.52 5.82
C VAL A 116 -6.53 -5.29 6.85
N LYS A 117 -7.52 -6.17 6.91
CA LYS A 117 -8.60 -6.06 7.89
C LYS A 117 -8.08 -6.13 9.33
N GLU A 118 -7.13 -7.02 9.59
CA GLU A 118 -6.52 -7.13 10.91
C GLU A 118 -5.78 -5.85 11.29
N ALA A 119 -5.05 -5.25 10.33
CA ALA A 119 -4.34 -4.01 10.57
C ALA A 119 -5.30 -2.84 10.88
N LEU A 120 -6.49 -2.86 10.28
CA LEU A 120 -7.52 -1.85 10.47
C LEU A 120 -8.46 -2.19 11.66
N GLU A 121 -8.32 -3.36 12.22
CA GLU A 121 -9.16 -3.85 13.32
C GLU A 121 -10.65 -3.90 12.94
N VAL A 122 -10.90 -4.39 11.75
CA VAL A 122 -12.28 -4.52 11.24
C VAL A 122 -12.62 -5.94 10.83
#